data_6c3129dcc8a3fcdfae18525ca251b56e
#
_entry.id   6c3129dcc8a3fcdfae18525ca251b56e
#
_cell.length_a   1.000
_cell.length_b   1.000
_cell.length_c   1.000
_cell.angle_alpha   90.00
_cell.angle_beta   90.00
_cell.angle_gamma   90.00
#
_symmetry.space_group_name_H-M   'P 1'
#
loop_
_entity.id
_entity.type
_entity.pdbx_description
1 polymer ?
#
loop_
_entity_poly.entity_id
_entity_poly.type
_entity_poly.pdbx_seq_one_letter_code
_entity_poly.pdbx_strand_id
1 'polypeptide(L)'
;MLIASLVVIYLIICALMYVKQRSFLYFPASEIQTNTATRYFEVNDQRIKVWLLHPDKEKAIIYFGGNAENVAQNIDAFTHLFPEYAVYLVNYRGYAGSSGTPSEQALFSDATAIFDELITKHSQISAIGRSLGSGVAVHLAVERKLEKIVLVTPYDSIVSVAQKRFFWLPVSLLLKDHFDSKTRASKLNIPTLILSSEHDNVIPFRHTQALINAIDDLYLHSEKILGTSHNNIEQGEGYYFRLQNFMNEPTLNSN
;
A
#
# COMPACT_ATOMS: atom_id res chain seq x y z
N MET A 1 40.34 -20.73 -14.49
CA MET A 1 40.12 -19.33 -14.92
C MET A 1 38.64 -19.06 -15.22
N LEU A 2 37.96 -19.79 -16.10
CA LEU A 2 36.56 -19.52 -16.49
C LEU A 2 35.58 -19.49 -15.28
N ILE A 3 35.63 -20.49 -14.39
CA ILE A 3 34.75 -20.54 -13.20
C ILE A 3 34.97 -19.32 -12.30
N ALA A 4 36.22 -18.94 -12.05
CA ALA A 4 36.53 -17.76 -11.23
C ALA A 4 35.97 -16.47 -11.86
N SER A 5 36.06 -16.33 -13.18
CA SER A 5 35.46 -15.19 -13.88
C SER A 5 33.95 -15.16 -13.79
N LEU A 6 33.26 -16.31 -13.88
CA LEU A 6 31.80 -16.39 -13.71
C LEU A 6 31.36 -16.01 -12.27
N VAL A 7 32.10 -16.47 -11.27
CA VAL A 7 31.84 -16.09 -9.85
C VAL A 7 32.02 -14.60 -9.67
N VAL A 8 33.07 -14.00 -10.19
CA VAL A 8 33.29 -12.54 -10.10
C VAL A 8 32.15 -11.76 -10.77
N ILE A 9 31.73 -12.17 -11.96
CA ILE A 9 30.61 -11.54 -12.68
C ILE A 9 29.31 -11.64 -11.83
N TYR A 10 29.02 -12.81 -11.27
CA TYR A 10 27.85 -13.00 -10.41
C TYR A 10 27.87 -12.08 -9.17
N LEU A 11 29.01 -11.96 -8.51
CA LEU A 11 29.16 -11.08 -7.37
C LEU A 11 29.00 -9.59 -7.75
N ILE A 12 29.49 -9.19 -8.92
CA ILE A 12 29.29 -7.84 -9.46
C ILE A 12 27.78 -7.60 -9.69
N ILE A 13 27.06 -8.54 -10.27
CA ILE A 13 25.61 -8.43 -10.48
C ILE A 13 24.91 -8.29 -9.12
N CYS A 14 25.24 -9.12 -8.13
CA CYS A 14 24.66 -9.01 -6.78
C CYS A 14 24.94 -7.64 -6.16
N ALA A 15 26.15 -7.12 -6.28
CA ALA A 15 26.51 -5.79 -5.77
C ALA A 15 25.75 -4.67 -6.49
N LEU A 16 25.60 -4.73 -7.81
CA LEU A 16 24.81 -3.76 -8.59
C LEU A 16 23.34 -3.80 -8.18
N MET A 17 22.75 -4.98 -8.04
CA MET A 17 21.38 -5.16 -7.57
C MET A 17 21.20 -4.61 -6.16
N TYR A 18 22.14 -4.88 -5.24
CA TYR A 18 22.11 -4.35 -3.88
C TYR A 18 22.14 -2.82 -3.84
N VAL A 19 22.95 -2.18 -4.70
CA VAL A 19 23.05 -0.70 -4.73
C VAL A 19 21.83 -0.07 -5.42
N LYS A 20 21.35 -0.68 -6.51
CA LYS A 20 20.31 -0.10 -7.37
C LYS A 20 18.89 -0.60 -7.06
N GLN A 21 18.69 -1.49 -6.09
CA GLN A 21 17.39 -2.15 -5.83
C GLN A 21 16.21 -1.18 -5.70
N ARG A 22 16.41 -0.01 -5.07
CA ARG A 22 15.33 0.96 -4.91
C ARG A 22 14.88 1.59 -6.22
N SER A 23 15.77 1.74 -7.20
CA SER A 23 15.37 2.20 -8.54
C SER A 23 14.63 1.13 -9.35
N PHE A 24 14.70 -0.14 -8.94
CA PHE A 24 13.90 -1.23 -9.50
C PHE A 24 12.60 -1.49 -8.72
N LEU A 25 12.53 -0.99 -7.48
CA LEU A 25 11.36 -1.17 -6.62
C LEU A 25 10.41 0.03 -6.67
N TYR A 26 10.93 1.26 -6.68
CA TYR A 26 10.11 2.47 -6.62
C TYR A 26 10.10 3.18 -7.97
N PHE A 27 8.91 3.49 -8.46
CA PHE A 27 8.69 4.19 -9.73
C PHE A 27 7.89 5.47 -9.49
N PRO A 28 8.55 6.57 -9.06
CA PRO A 28 7.86 7.80 -8.73
C PRO A 28 7.00 8.32 -9.86
N ALA A 29 5.70 8.50 -9.59
CA ALA A 29 4.78 9.14 -10.50
C ALA A 29 5.04 10.65 -10.57
N SER A 30 4.82 11.26 -11.74
CA SER A 30 4.93 12.69 -11.93
C SER A 30 3.75 13.42 -11.28
N GLU A 31 3.97 14.66 -10.86
CA GLU A 31 2.91 15.51 -10.33
C GLU A 31 1.94 15.91 -11.44
N ILE A 32 0.64 15.87 -11.14
CA ILE A 32 -0.41 16.45 -12.00
C ILE A 32 -1.00 17.68 -11.32
N GLN A 33 -1.44 18.64 -12.13
CA GLN A 33 -2.11 19.82 -11.64
C GLN A 33 -3.60 19.57 -11.50
N THR A 34 -4.17 19.88 -10.36
CA THR A 34 -5.61 19.84 -10.08
C THR A 34 -5.98 20.99 -9.14
N ASN A 35 -7.26 21.34 -9.10
CA ASN A 35 -7.79 22.36 -8.18
C ASN A 35 -8.13 21.79 -6.80
N THR A 36 -7.85 20.49 -6.56
CA THR A 36 -8.12 19.83 -5.28
C THR A 36 -7.19 20.38 -4.20
N ALA A 37 -7.73 20.60 -3.01
CA ALA A 37 -6.96 21.02 -1.86
C ALA A 37 -5.82 20.06 -1.53
N THR A 38 -4.69 20.61 -1.12
CA THR A 38 -3.52 19.84 -0.71
C THR A 38 -3.00 20.31 0.64
N ARG A 39 -2.38 19.40 1.33
CA ARG A 39 -1.63 19.67 2.56
C ARG A 39 -0.27 19.00 2.50
N TYR A 40 0.72 19.63 3.13
CA TYR A 40 2.02 19.04 3.36
C TYR A 40 2.16 18.64 4.83
N PHE A 41 2.57 17.41 5.07
CA PHE A 41 2.97 16.92 6.37
C PHE A 41 4.49 16.93 6.44
N GLU A 42 5.03 17.51 7.51
CA GLU A 42 6.49 17.55 7.74
C GLU A 42 6.87 16.31 8.54
N VAL A 43 7.66 15.43 7.94
CA VAL A 43 8.08 14.16 8.57
C VAL A 43 9.57 13.96 8.34
N ASN A 44 10.37 14.00 9.42
CA ASN A 44 11.83 13.83 9.37
C ASN A 44 12.48 14.75 8.30
N ASP A 45 12.21 16.04 8.38
CA ASP A 45 12.68 17.08 7.45
C ASP A 45 12.26 16.88 5.98
N GLN A 46 11.24 16.07 5.75
CA GLN A 46 10.66 15.88 4.41
C GLN A 46 9.20 16.35 4.38
N ARG A 47 8.82 16.90 3.23
CA ARG A 47 7.46 17.39 2.96
C ARG A 47 6.68 16.34 2.19
N ILE A 48 5.67 15.76 2.83
CA ILE A 48 4.80 14.74 2.25
C ILE A 48 3.52 15.39 1.78
N LYS A 49 3.33 15.45 0.46
CA LYS A 49 2.12 16.02 -0.16
C LYS A 49 0.95 15.04 -0.05
N VAL A 50 -0.18 15.55 0.42
CA VAL A 50 -1.42 14.77 0.56
C VAL A 50 -2.57 15.56 -0.08
N TRP A 51 -3.38 14.93 -0.92
CA TRP A 51 -4.60 15.49 -1.46
C TRP A 51 -5.75 15.30 -0.47
N LEU A 52 -6.60 16.32 -0.30
CA LEU A 52 -7.67 16.36 0.69
C LEU A 52 -9.03 16.39 0.01
N LEU A 53 -9.87 15.42 0.36
CA LEU A 53 -11.28 15.39 -0.03
C LEU A 53 -12.12 15.49 1.24
N HIS A 54 -13.12 16.33 1.27
CA HIS A 54 -14.06 16.51 2.41
C HIS A 54 -13.38 16.65 3.78
N PRO A 55 -12.39 17.54 3.97
CA PRO A 55 -11.51 17.58 5.16
C PRO A 55 -12.25 17.80 6.48
N ASP A 56 -13.50 18.30 6.44
CA ASP A 56 -14.31 18.63 7.60
C ASP A 56 -15.16 17.46 8.13
N LYS A 57 -15.08 16.27 7.50
CA LYS A 57 -15.81 15.08 7.94
C LYS A 57 -15.17 14.48 9.19
N GLU A 58 -15.99 13.92 10.05
CA GLU A 58 -15.59 13.35 11.34
C GLU A 58 -14.77 12.06 11.22
N LYS A 59 -15.10 11.22 10.23
CA LYS A 59 -14.39 9.98 9.93
C LYS A 59 -13.38 10.20 8.81
N ALA A 60 -12.27 9.50 8.85
CA ALA A 60 -11.23 9.64 7.82
C ALA A 60 -10.82 8.33 7.17
N ILE A 61 -10.36 8.44 5.93
CA ILE A 61 -9.70 7.37 5.17
C ILE A 61 -8.33 7.87 4.74
N ILE A 62 -7.28 7.11 5.04
CA ILE A 62 -5.93 7.32 4.48
C ILE A 62 -5.74 6.34 3.34
N TYR A 63 -5.46 6.85 2.15
CA TYR A 63 -5.19 6.04 0.97
C TYR A 63 -3.70 5.99 0.64
N PHE A 64 -3.17 4.79 0.54
CA PHE A 64 -1.81 4.48 0.11
C PHE A 64 -1.87 3.80 -1.27
N GLY A 65 -1.44 4.50 -2.28
CA GLY A 65 -1.51 4.06 -3.67
C GLY A 65 -0.55 2.92 -4.02
N GLY A 66 -0.70 2.40 -5.23
CA GLY A 66 0.23 1.44 -5.81
C GLY A 66 1.56 2.07 -6.21
N ASN A 67 2.53 1.20 -6.52
CA ASN A 67 3.79 1.65 -7.12
C ASN A 67 3.51 2.25 -8.51
N ALA A 68 4.17 3.34 -8.85
CA ALA A 68 3.94 4.13 -10.07
C ALA A 68 2.53 4.78 -10.18
N GLU A 69 1.67 4.63 -9.19
CA GLU A 69 0.35 5.24 -9.18
C GLU A 69 0.45 6.75 -8.88
N ASN A 70 -0.22 7.56 -9.69
CA ASN A 70 -0.52 8.93 -9.31
C ASN A 70 -1.85 8.93 -8.55
N VAL A 71 -1.78 9.02 -7.23
CA VAL A 71 -2.97 8.91 -6.37
C VAL A 71 -4.03 9.98 -6.66
N ALA A 72 -3.66 11.10 -7.29
CA ALA A 72 -4.60 12.13 -7.69
C ALA A 72 -5.59 11.66 -8.77
N GLN A 73 -5.32 10.55 -9.48
CA GLN A 73 -6.28 9.96 -10.41
C GLN A 73 -7.52 9.38 -9.71
N ASN A 74 -7.44 9.13 -8.40
CA ASN A 74 -8.58 8.65 -7.60
C ASN A 74 -9.46 9.79 -7.06
N ILE A 75 -9.10 11.07 -7.25
CA ILE A 75 -9.81 12.22 -6.68
C ILE A 75 -11.30 12.17 -7.01
N ASP A 76 -11.65 12.09 -8.29
CA ASP A 76 -13.05 12.14 -8.74
C ASP A 76 -13.84 10.92 -8.20
N ALA A 77 -13.27 9.73 -8.34
CA ALA A 77 -13.92 8.50 -7.87
C ALA A 77 -14.13 8.54 -6.35
N PHE A 78 -13.11 8.89 -5.56
CA PHE A 78 -13.19 8.85 -4.10
C PHE A 78 -14.02 10.00 -3.53
N THR A 79 -14.09 11.16 -4.21
CA THR A 79 -15.00 12.24 -3.85
C THR A 79 -16.47 11.77 -3.86
N HIS A 80 -16.86 11.00 -4.87
CA HIS A 80 -18.22 10.48 -4.98
C HIS A 80 -18.45 9.23 -4.11
N LEU A 81 -17.43 8.39 -3.96
CA LEU A 81 -17.52 7.12 -3.25
C LEU A 81 -17.61 7.30 -1.73
N PHE A 82 -16.90 8.29 -1.18
CA PHE A 82 -16.75 8.50 0.26
C PHE A 82 -17.20 9.90 0.72
N PRO A 83 -18.46 10.32 0.44
CA PRO A 83 -18.94 11.67 0.77
C PRO A 83 -19.01 11.92 2.29
N GLU A 84 -19.03 10.87 3.12
CA GLU A 84 -19.09 10.96 4.58
C GLU A 84 -17.73 10.81 5.27
N TYR A 85 -16.63 10.75 4.48
CA TYR A 85 -15.28 10.62 5.00
C TYR A 85 -14.38 11.76 4.52
N ALA A 86 -13.54 12.25 5.39
CA ALA A 86 -12.34 12.97 4.98
C ALA A 86 -11.36 11.99 4.34
N VAL A 87 -10.98 12.20 3.07
CA VAL A 87 -10.07 11.29 2.38
C VAL A 87 -8.71 11.95 2.16
N TYR A 88 -7.66 11.27 2.54
CA TYR A 88 -6.27 11.69 2.47
C TYR A 88 -5.52 10.79 1.50
N LEU A 89 -5.29 11.29 0.25
CA LEU A 89 -4.55 10.55 -0.77
C LEU A 89 -3.06 10.90 -0.64
N VAL A 90 -2.27 9.96 -0.15
CA VAL A 90 -0.87 10.18 0.22
C VAL A 90 0.04 9.98 -0.99
N ASN A 91 0.77 11.03 -1.41
CA ASN A 91 1.92 10.88 -2.29
C ASN A 91 3.13 10.44 -1.47
N TYR A 92 3.70 9.29 -1.76
CA TYR A 92 4.91 8.82 -1.08
C TYR A 92 6.08 9.82 -1.23
N ARG A 93 7.01 9.81 -0.27
CA ARG A 93 8.21 10.65 -0.43
C ARG A 93 8.92 10.32 -1.75
N GLY A 94 9.35 11.38 -2.45
CA GLY A 94 9.91 11.29 -3.79
C GLY A 94 8.87 11.14 -4.92
N TYR A 95 7.55 11.02 -4.62
CA TYR A 95 6.48 10.94 -5.61
C TYR A 95 5.72 12.27 -5.69
N ALA A 96 5.27 12.64 -6.89
CA ALA A 96 4.22 13.63 -7.18
C ALA A 96 4.17 14.86 -6.23
N GLY A 97 5.30 15.56 -6.06
CA GLY A 97 5.39 16.80 -5.26
C GLY A 97 5.80 16.57 -3.79
N SER A 98 5.99 15.35 -3.34
CA SER A 98 6.62 15.04 -2.06
C SER A 98 8.15 15.06 -2.18
N SER A 99 8.84 15.55 -1.15
CA SER A 99 10.31 15.54 -1.10
C SER A 99 10.89 14.19 -0.65
N GLY A 100 12.21 14.07 -0.67
CA GLY A 100 12.94 12.92 -0.14
C GLY A 100 13.06 11.72 -1.09
N THR A 101 13.41 10.58 -0.52
CA THR A 101 13.65 9.32 -1.27
C THR A 101 12.88 8.19 -0.61
N PRO A 102 12.14 7.36 -1.38
CA PRO A 102 11.34 6.29 -0.82
C PRO A 102 12.20 5.14 -0.29
N SER A 103 11.73 4.57 0.81
CA SER A 103 12.18 3.30 1.39
C SER A 103 11.07 2.74 2.25
N GLU A 104 11.09 1.44 2.56
CA GLU A 104 10.10 0.82 3.45
C GLU A 104 9.96 1.60 4.76
N GLN A 105 11.08 1.81 5.45
CA GLN A 105 11.10 2.52 6.73
C GLN A 105 10.57 3.96 6.60
N ALA A 106 10.89 4.63 5.50
CA ALA A 106 10.45 5.99 5.26
C ALA A 106 8.93 6.07 5.02
N LEU A 107 8.39 5.17 4.18
CA LEU A 107 6.95 5.10 3.93
C LEU A 107 6.17 4.75 5.20
N PHE A 108 6.70 3.86 6.04
CA PHE A 108 6.11 3.50 7.32
C PHE A 108 6.11 4.68 8.31
N SER A 109 7.24 5.39 8.40
CA SER A 109 7.35 6.59 9.24
C SER A 109 6.37 7.68 8.80
N ASP A 110 6.24 7.91 7.49
CA ASP A 110 5.30 8.89 6.94
C ASP A 110 3.85 8.52 7.25
N ALA A 111 3.47 7.26 7.02
CA ALA A 111 2.12 6.78 7.31
C ALA A 111 1.75 6.94 8.79
N THR A 112 2.68 6.60 9.68
CA THR A 112 2.50 6.72 11.13
C THR A 112 2.37 8.18 11.57
N ALA A 113 3.25 9.07 11.07
CA ALA A 113 3.21 10.49 11.42
C ALA A 113 1.94 11.17 10.90
N ILE A 114 1.49 10.83 9.68
CA ILE A 114 0.23 11.32 9.13
C ILE A 114 -0.94 10.85 9.99
N PHE A 115 -1.00 9.57 10.36
CA PHE A 115 -2.05 9.05 11.24
C PHE A 115 -2.05 9.79 12.59
N ASP A 116 -0.90 9.93 13.25
CA ASP A 116 -0.77 10.54 14.58
C ASP A 116 -1.24 12.00 14.60
N GLU A 117 -1.11 12.72 13.49
CA GLU A 117 -1.67 14.04 13.36
C GLU A 117 -3.19 14.00 13.08
N LEU A 118 -3.65 13.08 12.23
CA LEU A 118 -5.05 13.00 11.83
C LEU A 118 -5.97 12.52 12.95
N ILE A 119 -5.51 11.63 13.83
CA ILE A 119 -6.31 11.11 14.95
C ILE A 119 -6.68 12.21 15.97
N THR A 120 -6.00 13.35 15.94
CA THR A 120 -6.37 14.52 16.75
C THR A 120 -7.59 15.27 16.20
N LYS A 121 -7.99 15.01 14.95
CA LYS A 121 -9.04 15.73 14.21
C LYS A 121 -10.22 14.85 13.86
N HIS A 122 -10.02 13.54 13.76
CA HIS A 122 -11.02 12.58 13.32
C HIS A 122 -11.27 11.54 14.41
N SER A 123 -12.54 11.21 14.63
CA SER A 123 -12.94 10.24 15.66
C SER A 123 -12.59 8.79 15.27
N GLN A 124 -12.56 8.50 13.97
CA GLN A 124 -12.28 7.18 13.41
C GLN A 124 -11.43 7.33 12.16
N ILE A 125 -10.37 6.52 12.04
CA ILE A 125 -9.51 6.49 10.86
C ILE A 125 -9.43 5.06 10.33
N SER A 126 -9.69 4.92 9.04
CA SER A 126 -9.50 3.67 8.29
C SER A 126 -8.41 3.85 7.25
N ALA A 127 -7.87 2.75 6.72
CA ALA A 127 -6.88 2.81 5.66
C ALA A 127 -7.26 1.95 4.46
N ILE A 128 -6.91 2.43 3.27
CA ILE A 128 -6.98 1.66 2.03
C ILE A 128 -5.57 1.61 1.44
N GLY A 129 -5.06 0.41 1.19
CA GLY A 129 -3.75 0.21 0.57
C GLY A 129 -3.85 -0.61 -0.71
N ARG A 130 -3.34 -0.07 -1.83
CA ARG A 130 -3.30 -0.77 -3.12
C ARG A 130 -1.89 -1.23 -3.44
N SER A 131 -1.69 -2.48 -3.83
CA SER A 131 -0.40 -3.04 -4.27
C SER A 131 0.72 -2.70 -3.27
N LEU A 132 1.73 -1.91 -3.63
CA LEU A 132 2.76 -1.43 -2.71
C LEU A 132 2.16 -0.85 -1.41
N GLY A 133 1.10 -0.06 -1.55
CA GLY A 133 0.40 0.57 -0.44
C GLY A 133 -0.27 -0.41 0.53
N SER A 134 -0.55 -1.64 0.10
CA SER A 134 -1.09 -2.66 1.00
C SER A 134 -0.12 -3.00 2.14
N GLY A 135 1.19 -3.02 1.86
CA GLY A 135 2.22 -3.21 2.88
C GLY A 135 2.31 -2.04 3.86
N VAL A 136 2.12 -0.81 3.37
CA VAL A 136 2.08 0.40 4.22
C VAL A 136 0.84 0.39 5.12
N ALA A 137 -0.32 0.06 4.56
CA ALA A 137 -1.57 -0.01 5.30
C ALA A 137 -1.56 -1.11 6.37
N VAL A 138 -1.02 -2.30 6.07
CA VAL A 138 -0.84 -3.39 7.04
C VAL A 138 0.10 -2.97 8.18
N HIS A 139 1.22 -2.30 7.86
CA HIS A 139 2.11 -1.77 8.88
C HIS A 139 1.37 -0.79 9.80
N LEU A 140 0.69 0.19 9.22
CA LEU A 140 -0.05 1.19 9.98
C LEU A 140 -1.11 0.55 10.89
N ALA A 141 -1.86 -0.44 10.40
CA ALA A 141 -2.90 -1.13 11.15
C ALA A 141 -2.38 -1.94 12.35
N VAL A 142 -1.11 -2.38 12.31
CA VAL A 142 -0.46 -3.06 13.44
C VAL A 142 0.11 -2.07 14.45
N GLU A 143 0.59 -0.92 13.97
CA GLU A 143 1.22 0.09 14.83
C GLU A 143 0.23 1.09 15.44
N ARG A 144 -0.95 1.24 14.84
CA ARG A 144 -1.95 2.23 15.25
C ARG A 144 -3.37 1.64 15.22
N LYS A 145 -4.25 2.21 16.03
CA LYS A 145 -5.65 1.79 16.12
C LYS A 145 -6.44 2.35 14.93
N LEU A 146 -6.49 1.59 13.84
CA LEU A 146 -7.41 1.84 12.74
C LEU A 146 -8.78 1.22 13.02
N GLU A 147 -9.82 1.81 12.42
CA GLU A 147 -11.19 1.27 12.47
C GLU A 147 -11.35 0.07 11.54
N LYS A 148 -10.86 0.20 10.30
CA LYS A 148 -10.90 -0.81 9.25
C LYS A 148 -9.71 -0.69 8.32
N ILE A 149 -9.42 -1.77 7.59
CA ILE A 149 -8.41 -1.76 6.54
C ILE A 149 -8.93 -2.44 5.27
N VAL A 150 -8.65 -1.83 4.12
CA VAL A 150 -8.88 -2.46 2.81
C VAL A 150 -7.55 -2.64 2.09
N LEU A 151 -7.32 -3.85 1.60
CA LEU A 151 -6.12 -4.24 0.87
C LEU A 151 -6.50 -4.64 -0.56
N VAL A 152 -6.07 -3.85 -1.53
CA VAL A 152 -6.36 -4.07 -2.95
C VAL A 152 -5.14 -4.66 -3.63
N THR A 153 -5.29 -5.82 -4.26
CA THR A 153 -4.19 -6.59 -4.90
C THR A 153 -2.95 -6.72 -4.00
N PRO A 154 -3.10 -7.18 -2.73
CA PRO A 154 -2.01 -7.21 -1.77
C PRO A 154 -1.06 -8.39 -1.98
N TYR A 155 0.08 -8.31 -1.32
CA TYR A 155 1.14 -9.33 -1.32
C TYR A 155 1.53 -9.76 0.11
N ASP A 156 2.14 -10.95 0.22
CA ASP A 156 2.72 -11.47 1.46
C ASP A 156 4.01 -10.73 1.86
N SER A 157 4.93 -10.54 0.91
CA SER A 157 6.13 -9.71 1.07
C SER A 157 6.76 -9.37 -0.28
N ILE A 158 7.46 -8.24 -0.36
CA ILE A 158 8.24 -7.88 -1.58
C ILE A 158 9.37 -8.90 -1.80
N VAL A 159 9.94 -9.45 -0.73
CA VAL A 159 10.95 -10.53 -0.84
C VAL A 159 10.38 -11.74 -1.58
N SER A 160 9.20 -12.23 -1.20
CA SER A 160 8.58 -13.40 -1.82
C SER A 160 8.25 -13.17 -3.30
N VAL A 161 7.71 -12.00 -3.62
CA VAL A 161 7.38 -11.62 -5.00
C VAL A 161 8.66 -11.52 -5.85
N ALA A 162 9.68 -10.83 -5.34
CA ALA A 162 10.96 -10.63 -6.05
C ALA A 162 11.76 -11.92 -6.17
N GLN A 163 11.80 -12.80 -5.16
CA GLN A 163 12.52 -14.07 -5.20
C GLN A 163 12.04 -14.97 -6.32
N LYS A 164 10.74 -14.97 -6.63
CA LYS A 164 10.23 -15.74 -7.76
C LYS A 164 10.68 -15.18 -9.11
N ARG A 165 10.70 -13.86 -9.25
CA ARG A 165 11.12 -13.21 -10.50
C ARG A 165 12.63 -13.33 -10.72
N PHE A 166 13.40 -13.31 -9.63
CA PHE A 166 14.86 -13.36 -9.62
C PHE A 166 15.35 -14.59 -8.85
N PHE A 167 14.83 -15.78 -9.22
CA PHE A 167 15.09 -17.03 -8.50
C PHE A 167 16.58 -17.41 -8.38
N TRP A 168 17.42 -16.89 -9.27
CA TRP A 168 18.87 -17.09 -9.32
C TRP A 168 19.67 -16.12 -8.44
N LEU A 169 19.01 -15.10 -7.85
CA LEU A 169 19.61 -14.18 -6.90
C LEU A 169 19.22 -14.54 -5.47
N PRO A 170 20.09 -14.33 -4.47
CA PRO A 170 19.74 -14.46 -3.07
C PRO A 170 18.97 -13.22 -2.58
N VAL A 171 17.73 -13.06 -3.07
CA VAL A 171 16.93 -11.84 -2.87
C VAL A 171 16.74 -11.51 -1.39
N SER A 172 16.50 -12.51 -0.54
CA SER A 172 16.32 -12.33 0.91
C SER A 172 17.53 -11.72 1.62
N LEU A 173 18.75 -11.91 1.07
CA LEU A 173 19.98 -11.33 1.60
C LEU A 173 20.29 -9.95 0.99
N LEU A 174 19.85 -9.71 -0.22
CA LEU A 174 20.17 -8.49 -0.96
C LEU A 174 19.14 -7.37 -0.74
N LEU A 175 17.88 -7.73 -0.61
CA LEU A 175 16.79 -6.75 -0.54
C LEU A 175 16.79 -6.03 0.82
N LYS A 176 16.70 -4.69 0.79
CA LYS A 176 16.63 -3.83 1.98
C LYS A 176 15.20 -3.55 2.43
N ASP A 177 14.31 -3.42 1.46
CA ASP A 177 12.92 -3.03 1.66
C ASP A 177 12.03 -4.28 1.48
N HIS A 178 11.70 -4.96 2.58
CA HIS A 178 11.09 -6.29 2.59
C HIS A 178 9.58 -6.25 2.50
N PHE A 179 8.94 -5.26 3.11
CA PHE A 179 7.49 -5.14 3.26
C PHE A 179 6.84 -6.49 3.64
N ASP A 180 7.29 -7.05 4.76
CA ASP A 180 6.78 -8.34 5.25
C ASP A 180 5.37 -8.18 5.83
N SER A 181 4.39 -8.13 4.92
CA SER A 181 2.97 -8.00 5.26
C SER A 181 2.43 -9.23 5.95
N LYS A 182 2.88 -10.44 5.55
CA LYS A 182 2.38 -11.70 6.11
C LYS A 182 2.64 -11.82 7.61
N THR A 183 3.87 -11.54 8.05
CA THR A 183 4.21 -11.59 9.48
C THR A 183 3.45 -10.55 10.29
N ARG A 184 3.22 -9.35 9.71
CA ARG A 184 2.43 -8.31 10.35
C ARG A 184 0.95 -8.64 10.39
N ALA A 185 0.40 -9.18 9.30
CA ALA A 185 -1.02 -9.49 9.15
C ALA A 185 -1.55 -10.47 10.20
N SER A 186 -0.71 -11.37 10.73
CA SER A 186 -1.10 -12.26 11.83
C SER A 186 -1.45 -11.54 13.14
N LYS A 187 -1.17 -10.24 13.22
CA LYS A 187 -1.50 -9.38 14.37
C LYS A 187 -2.71 -8.49 14.13
N LEU A 188 -3.31 -8.54 12.93
CA LEU A 188 -4.49 -7.76 12.61
C LEU A 188 -5.70 -8.32 13.39
N ASN A 189 -6.36 -7.43 14.12
CA ASN A 189 -7.54 -7.73 14.91
C ASN A 189 -8.67 -6.70 14.64
N ILE A 190 -8.71 -6.18 13.43
CA ILE A 190 -9.70 -5.21 12.94
C ILE A 190 -10.33 -5.72 11.63
N PRO A 191 -11.56 -5.29 11.30
CA PRO A 191 -12.19 -5.65 10.05
C PRO A 191 -11.28 -5.36 8.85
N THR A 192 -11.02 -6.40 8.08
CA THR A 192 -10.08 -6.39 6.94
C THR A 192 -10.77 -6.88 5.68
N LEU A 193 -10.81 -6.06 4.63
CA LEU A 193 -11.26 -6.47 3.30
C LEU A 193 -10.05 -6.68 2.39
N ILE A 194 -9.99 -7.84 1.74
CA ILE A 194 -9.01 -8.09 0.66
C ILE A 194 -9.75 -8.18 -0.67
N LEU A 195 -9.36 -7.33 -1.63
CA LEU A 195 -9.80 -7.40 -3.01
C LEU A 195 -8.65 -7.86 -3.91
N SER A 196 -8.82 -9.01 -4.56
CA SER A 196 -7.86 -9.56 -5.52
C SER A 196 -8.39 -9.53 -6.94
N SER A 197 -7.54 -9.34 -7.93
CA SER A 197 -7.91 -9.48 -9.34
C SER A 197 -7.81 -10.94 -9.80
N GLU A 198 -8.63 -11.32 -10.78
CA GLU A 198 -8.64 -12.70 -11.28
C GLU A 198 -7.34 -13.07 -12.02
N HIS A 199 -6.83 -12.13 -12.82
CA HIS A 199 -5.68 -12.35 -13.70
C HIS A 199 -4.48 -11.49 -13.30
N ASP A 200 -4.11 -11.52 -12.00
CA ASP A 200 -2.97 -10.77 -11.51
C ASP A 200 -1.64 -11.40 -11.97
N ASN A 201 -0.99 -10.73 -12.93
CA ASN A 201 0.31 -11.12 -13.46
C ASN A 201 1.49 -10.38 -12.82
N VAL A 202 1.22 -9.40 -11.96
CA VAL A 202 2.22 -8.63 -11.19
C VAL A 202 2.43 -9.29 -9.83
N ILE A 203 1.32 -9.52 -9.09
CA ILE A 203 1.32 -10.23 -7.81
C ILE A 203 0.47 -11.50 -7.98
N PRO A 204 1.07 -12.63 -8.37
CA PRO A 204 0.35 -13.89 -8.51
C PRO A 204 -0.45 -14.23 -7.25
N PHE A 205 -1.70 -14.70 -7.44
CA PHE A 205 -2.68 -14.92 -6.37
C PHE A 205 -2.17 -15.71 -5.16
N ARG A 206 -1.18 -16.61 -5.33
CA ARG A 206 -0.57 -17.32 -4.18
C ARG A 206 0.02 -16.37 -3.12
N HIS A 207 0.50 -15.17 -3.50
CA HIS A 207 1.03 -14.18 -2.54
C HIS A 207 -0.11 -13.52 -1.76
N THR A 208 -1.21 -13.18 -2.44
CA THR A 208 -2.44 -12.75 -1.78
C THR A 208 -3.02 -13.84 -0.90
N GLN A 209 -3.04 -15.10 -1.36
CA GLN A 209 -3.53 -16.25 -0.58
C GLN A 209 -2.68 -16.47 0.67
N ALA A 210 -1.37 -16.31 0.59
CA ALA A 210 -0.48 -16.43 1.74
C ALA A 210 -0.73 -15.33 2.79
N LEU A 211 -1.16 -14.14 2.36
CA LEU A 211 -1.58 -13.06 3.24
C LEU A 211 -2.95 -13.36 3.87
N ILE A 212 -3.93 -13.79 3.07
CA ILE A 212 -5.25 -14.23 3.52
C ILE A 212 -5.11 -15.26 4.64
N ASN A 213 -4.30 -16.29 4.44
CA ASN A 213 -4.08 -17.36 5.42
C ASN A 213 -3.37 -16.91 6.71
N ALA A 214 -2.85 -15.69 6.76
CA ALA A 214 -2.19 -15.13 7.94
C ALA A 214 -3.10 -14.25 8.80
N ILE A 215 -4.27 -13.87 8.29
CA ILE A 215 -5.25 -13.05 9.01
C ILE A 215 -6.28 -14.00 9.65
N ASP A 216 -6.72 -13.67 10.86
CA ASP A 216 -7.80 -14.41 11.52
C ASP A 216 -9.13 -14.25 10.76
N ASP A 217 -9.79 -15.38 10.47
CA ASP A 217 -11.05 -15.41 9.71
C ASP A 217 -12.16 -14.55 10.35
N LEU A 218 -12.09 -14.32 11.67
CA LEU A 218 -13.03 -13.45 12.38
C LEU A 218 -13.03 -12.00 11.86
N TYR A 219 -11.89 -11.54 11.37
CA TYR A 219 -11.70 -10.16 10.90
C TYR A 219 -11.62 -10.04 9.38
N LEU A 220 -11.56 -11.17 8.67
CA LEU A 220 -11.26 -11.20 7.25
C LEU A 220 -12.49 -11.39 6.38
N HIS A 221 -12.65 -10.47 5.42
CA HIS A 221 -13.48 -10.66 4.24
C HIS A 221 -12.58 -10.60 2.99
N SER A 222 -12.68 -11.56 2.10
CA SER A 222 -11.87 -11.58 0.88
C SER A 222 -12.70 -11.88 -0.35
N GLU A 223 -12.54 -11.07 -1.40
CA GLU A 223 -13.25 -11.22 -2.66
C GLU A 223 -12.31 -11.11 -3.86
N LYS A 224 -12.71 -11.79 -4.93
CA LYS A 224 -12.02 -11.73 -6.22
C LYS A 224 -12.86 -10.95 -7.22
N ILE A 225 -12.25 -9.97 -7.87
CA ILE A 225 -12.88 -9.17 -8.92
C ILE A 225 -12.60 -9.84 -10.26
N LEU A 226 -13.66 -10.39 -10.85
CA LEU A 226 -13.58 -11.16 -12.09
C LEU A 226 -13.28 -10.28 -13.31
N GLY A 227 -12.65 -10.85 -14.32
CA GLY A 227 -12.31 -10.17 -15.58
C GLY A 227 -11.24 -9.08 -15.44
N THR A 228 -10.56 -8.99 -14.30
CA THR A 228 -9.57 -7.93 -14.05
C THR A 228 -8.15 -8.45 -13.88
N SER A 229 -7.21 -7.55 -14.10
CA SER A 229 -5.78 -7.72 -13.84
C SER A 229 -5.31 -6.75 -12.75
N HIS A 230 -4.02 -6.81 -12.38
CA HIS A 230 -3.43 -5.95 -11.35
C HIS A 230 -3.70 -4.44 -11.54
N ASN A 231 -3.59 -3.99 -12.79
CA ASN A 231 -3.59 -2.56 -13.11
C ASN A 231 -4.95 -1.99 -13.48
N ASN A 232 -6.00 -2.82 -13.55
CA ASN A 232 -7.35 -2.37 -13.91
C ASN A 232 -8.45 -2.96 -13.01
N ILE A 233 -8.11 -3.34 -11.79
CA ILE A 233 -9.07 -3.94 -10.84
C ILE A 233 -10.25 -3.00 -10.57
N GLU A 234 -10.04 -1.69 -10.60
CA GLU A 234 -11.06 -0.66 -10.42
C GLU A 234 -12.11 -0.64 -11.53
N GLN A 235 -11.82 -1.23 -12.70
CA GLN A 235 -12.76 -1.36 -13.81
C GLN A 235 -13.67 -2.59 -13.68
N GLY A 236 -13.37 -3.47 -12.73
CA GLY A 236 -14.16 -4.68 -12.50
C GLY A 236 -15.51 -4.41 -11.87
N GLU A 237 -16.48 -5.24 -12.26
CA GLU A 237 -17.85 -5.12 -11.78
C GLU A 237 -17.92 -5.20 -10.24
N GLY A 238 -18.57 -4.22 -9.64
CA GLY A 238 -18.79 -4.15 -8.20
C GLY A 238 -17.55 -3.76 -7.37
N TYR A 239 -16.40 -3.40 -7.96
CA TYR A 239 -15.23 -2.99 -7.21
C TYR A 239 -15.53 -1.83 -6.26
N TYR A 240 -16.04 -0.72 -6.78
CA TYR A 240 -16.38 0.46 -5.98
C TYR A 240 -17.52 0.19 -5.00
N PHE A 241 -18.50 -0.62 -5.37
CA PHE A 241 -19.57 -1.03 -4.47
C PHE A 241 -19.03 -1.78 -3.25
N ARG A 242 -18.09 -2.72 -3.43
CA ARG A 242 -17.48 -3.46 -2.33
C ARG A 242 -16.66 -2.57 -1.41
N LEU A 243 -15.90 -1.63 -1.97
CA LEU A 243 -15.17 -0.65 -1.17
C LEU A 243 -16.12 0.19 -0.32
N GLN A 244 -17.16 0.76 -0.93
CA GLN A 244 -18.12 1.63 -0.26
C GLN A 244 -18.91 0.87 0.79
N ASN A 245 -19.42 -0.30 0.44
CA ASN A 245 -20.20 -1.13 1.36
C ASN A 245 -19.40 -1.48 2.61
N PHE A 246 -18.19 -2.03 2.43
CA PHE A 246 -17.33 -2.38 3.55
C PHE A 246 -16.97 -1.18 4.44
N MET A 247 -16.68 -0.02 3.84
CA MET A 247 -16.37 1.19 4.62
C MET A 247 -17.57 1.69 5.41
N ASN A 248 -18.79 1.59 4.88
CA ASN A 248 -20.03 2.07 5.50
C ASN A 248 -20.67 1.06 6.48
N GLU A 249 -20.32 -0.22 6.42
CA GLU A 249 -20.81 -1.19 7.40
C GLU A 249 -20.42 -0.79 8.82
N PRO A 250 -21.30 -0.95 9.82
CA PRO A 250 -20.94 -0.74 11.21
C PRO A 250 -19.82 -1.71 11.61
N THR A 251 -18.81 -1.23 12.31
CA THR A 251 -17.86 -2.13 12.96
C THR A 251 -18.57 -2.86 14.11
N LEU A 252 -18.40 -4.16 14.16
CA LEU A 252 -18.84 -4.94 15.33
C LEU A 252 -18.08 -4.36 16.53
N ASN A 253 -18.80 -3.60 17.37
CA ASN A 253 -18.24 -3.11 18.61
C ASN A 253 -17.72 -4.32 19.38
N SER A 254 -16.43 -4.40 19.58
CA SER A 254 -15.84 -5.26 20.60
C SER A 254 -16.33 -4.73 21.96
N ASN A 255 -17.42 -5.35 22.42
CA ASN A 255 -17.87 -5.21 23.82
C ASN A 255 -16.81 -5.76 24.77
#